data_2f4437c90de6ad9c0da26820bb79a986
#
_entry.id   2f4437c90de6ad9c0da26820bb79a986
#
_cell.length_a   1.000
_cell.length_b   1.000
_cell.length_c   1.000
_cell.angle_alpha   90.00
_cell.angle_beta   90.00
_cell.angle_gamma   90.00
#
_symmetry.space_group_name_H-M   'P 1'
#
loop_
_entity.id
_entity.type
_entity.pdbx_description
1 polymer ?
#
loop_
_entity_poly.entity_id
_entity_poly.type
_entity_poly.pdbx_seq_one_letter_code
_entity_poly.pdbx_strand_id
1 'polypeptide(L)'
;MVGLRIAPPLALRRPTRLVQRNLLVYRRSFMVIFSGFFEPLFYLFSMGFGVGALIGDVPLGDGRSVPYAVFVAPALLASSAMNGAIYETSNNFFYKLKYAKLYDAIIATPMSLQDVARGEVMWALMRGSLYSIGFLGVVGLLALAGLGLISSPLGWLAFPAATVVGYAFAGAGMAATTFVRKWRDFDFMQLAIMPMFLFSGTFYPIDAYPAAVQTFVQLTPLYRGVHLIRACTTGSLDATLLIDLAYLVALGTIGLAITSRRLGKLLLS
;
A
#
# COMPACT_ATOMS: atom_id res chain seq x y z
N MET A 1 -31.59 -6.19 -19.92
CA MET A 1 -31.17 -5.95 -18.52
C MET A 1 -30.48 -4.58 -18.47
N VAL A 2 -31.20 -3.55 -18.01
CA VAL A 2 -30.65 -2.18 -17.86
C VAL A 2 -29.86 -2.17 -16.55
N GLY A 3 -28.54 -2.27 -16.66
CA GLY A 3 -27.66 -2.17 -15.49
C GLY A 3 -27.80 -0.78 -14.86
N LEU A 4 -28.21 -0.73 -13.60
CA LEU A 4 -28.22 0.48 -12.78
C LEU A 4 -26.80 1.07 -12.78
N ARG A 5 -26.55 2.07 -13.64
CA ARG A 5 -25.35 2.89 -13.56
C ARG A 5 -25.52 3.86 -12.40
N ILE A 6 -25.08 3.47 -11.21
CA ILE A 6 -24.95 4.40 -10.09
C ILE A 6 -23.94 5.46 -10.54
N ALA A 7 -24.44 6.63 -10.92
CA ALA A 7 -23.58 7.74 -11.31
C ALA A 7 -22.85 8.25 -10.03
N PRO A 8 -21.51 8.27 -10.00
CA PRO A 8 -20.78 8.77 -8.84
C PRO A 8 -21.15 10.24 -8.59
N PRO A 9 -21.09 10.72 -7.35
CA PRO A 9 -21.33 12.12 -7.01
C PRO A 9 -20.43 13.01 -7.84
N LEU A 10 -20.88 14.23 -8.18
CA LEU A 10 -20.20 15.16 -9.09
C LEU A 10 -18.71 15.37 -8.77
N ALA A 11 -18.36 15.38 -7.47
CA ALA A 11 -16.97 15.50 -7.01
C ALA A 11 -16.06 14.31 -7.40
N LEU A 12 -16.62 13.12 -7.66
CA LEU A 12 -15.87 11.92 -8.05
C LEU A 12 -15.94 11.63 -9.56
N ARG A 13 -16.83 12.31 -10.30
CA ARG A 13 -17.00 12.05 -11.75
C ARG A 13 -15.75 12.37 -12.57
N ARG A 14 -15.02 13.43 -12.21
CA ARG A 14 -13.83 13.86 -12.94
C ARG A 14 -12.63 12.97 -12.66
N PRO A 15 -12.24 12.68 -11.38
CA PRO A 15 -11.17 11.73 -11.06
C PRO A 15 -11.38 10.33 -11.65
N THR A 16 -12.62 9.82 -11.68
CA THR A 16 -12.90 8.49 -12.24
C THR A 16 -12.64 8.40 -13.76
N ARG A 17 -12.65 9.51 -14.49
CA ARG A 17 -12.26 9.52 -15.91
C ARG A 17 -10.78 9.17 -16.11
N LEU A 18 -9.91 9.62 -15.20
CA LEU A 18 -8.50 9.22 -15.19
C LEU A 18 -8.33 7.72 -14.93
N VAL A 19 -9.06 7.16 -13.96
CA VAL A 19 -9.07 5.73 -13.69
C VAL A 19 -9.54 4.93 -14.91
N GLN A 20 -10.63 5.37 -15.56
CA GLN A 20 -11.15 4.74 -16.80
C GLN A 20 -10.09 4.77 -17.92
N ARG A 21 -9.43 5.90 -18.12
CA ARG A 21 -8.35 6.02 -19.09
C ARG A 21 -7.20 5.07 -18.78
N ASN A 22 -6.73 5.05 -17.53
CA ASN A 22 -5.65 4.16 -17.12
C ASN A 22 -6.05 2.70 -17.32
N LEU A 23 -7.28 2.31 -16.98
CA LEU A 23 -7.80 0.96 -17.19
C LEU A 23 -7.75 0.55 -18.68
N LEU A 24 -8.13 1.45 -19.58
CA LEU A 24 -8.08 1.19 -21.03
C LEU A 24 -6.65 1.00 -21.53
N VAL A 25 -5.70 1.80 -21.03
CA VAL A 25 -4.27 1.69 -21.37
C VAL A 25 -3.71 0.33 -20.90
N TYR A 26 -3.99 -0.04 -19.64
CA TYR A 26 -3.46 -1.26 -19.03
C TYR A 26 -4.18 -2.54 -19.47
N ARG A 27 -5.34 -2.45 -20.11
CA ARG A 27 -6.08 -3.61 -20.62
C ARG A 27 -5.23 -4.50 -21.53
N ARG A 28 -4.28 -3.91 -22.27
CA ARG A 28 -3.36 -4.64 -23.17
C ARG A 28 -2.12 -5.18 -22.46
N SER A 29 -1.86 -4.76 -21.23
CA SER A 29 -0.67 -5.12 -20.44
C SER A 29 -1.06 -5.66 -19.06
N PHE A 30 -2.12 -6.46 -19.00
CA PHE A 30 -2.67 -6.97 -17.73
C PHE A 30 -1.64 -7.81 -16.93
N MET A 31 -0.70 -8.50 -17.60
CA MET A 31 0.37 -9.24 -16.93
C MET A 31 1.23 -8.37 -16.01
N VAL A 32 1.47 -7.10 -16.38
CA VAL A 32 2.21 -6.14 -15.54
C VAL A 32 1.45 -5.83 -14.24
N ILE A 33 0.11 -5.87 -14.27
CA ILE A 33 -0.70 -5.68 -13.08
C ILE A 33 -0.55 -6.88 -12.14
N PHE A 34 -0.49 -8.09 -12.67
CA PHE A 34 -0.39 -9.29 -11.85
C PHE A 34 1.01 -9.55 -11.29
N SER A 35 2.08 -9.06 -11.93
CA SER A 35 3.45 -9.36 -11.49
C SER A 35 3.77 -8.87 -10.07
N GLY A 36 3.14 -7.80 -9.61
CA GLY A 36 3.49 -7.15 -8.34
C GLY A 36 3.08 -7.92 -7.07
N PHE A 37 2.21 -8.93 -7.16
CA PHE A 37 1.85 -9.72 -5.98
C PHE A 37 2.72 -10.98 -5.78
N PHE A 38 3.52 -11.36 -6.78
CA PHE A 38 4.41 -12.52 -6.67
C PHE A 38 5.54 -12.31 -5.67
N GLU A 39 6.11 -11.10 -5.60
CA GLU A 39 7.19 -10.79 -4.67
C GLU A 39 6.81 -11.11 -3.21
N PRO A 40 5.71 -10.59 -2.65
CA PRO A 40 5.27 -10.95 -1.31
C PRO A 40 4.98 -12.45 -1.11
N LEU A 41 4.51 -13.14 -2.15
CA LEU A 41 4.31 -14.57 -2.09
C LEU A 41 5.62 -15.34 -2.00
N PHE A 42 6.64 -14.96 -2.76
CA PHE A 42 7.96 -15.58 -2.65
C PHE A 42 8.56 -15.37 -1.25
N TYR A 43 8.39 -14.17 -0.66
CA TYR A 43 8.77 -13.95 0.73
C TYR A 43 7.96 -14.83 1.70
N LEU A 44 6.65 -14.99 1.49
CA LEU A 44 5.82 -15.84 2.32
C LEU A 44 6.29 -17.31 2.27
N PHE A 45 6.55 -17.83 1.07
CA PHE A 45 6.99 -19.20 0.92
C PHE A 45 8.42 -19.41 1.43
N SER A 46 9.36 -18.53 1.11
CA SER A 46 10.75 -18.69 1.52
C SER A 46 10.96 -18.37 3.00
N MET A 47 10.47 -17.22 3.47
CA MET A 47 10.64 -16.83 4.87
C MET A 47 9.56 -17.43 5.75
N GLY A 48 8.28 -17.27 5.41
CA GLY A 48 7.18 -17.74 6.24
C GLY A 48 7.21 -19.24 6.47
N PHE A 49 7.36 -20.05 5.44
CA PHE A 49 7.41 -21.50 5.56
C PHE A 49 8.85 -22.03 5.64
N GLY A 50 9.77 -21.55 4.79
CA GLY A 50 11.14 -22.06 4.76
C GLY A 50 11.90 -21.75 6.05
N VAL A 51 12.07 -20.49 6.37
CA VAL A 51 12.74 -20.06 7.61
C VAL A 51 11.86 -20.33 8.82
N GLY A 52 10.53 -20.23 8.68
CA GLY A 52 9.57 -20.52 9.73
C GLY A 52 9.67 -21.94 10.30
N ALA A 53 10.05 -22.93 9.48
CA ALA A 53 10.31 -24.29 9.93
C ALA A 53 11.49 -24.40 10.93
N LEU A 54 12.41 -23.43 10.90
CA LEU A 54 13.56 -23.37 11.81
C LEU A 54 13.26 -22.52 13.06
N ILE A 55 12.40 -21.50 12.94
CA ILE A 55 12.10 -20.57 14.05
C ILE A 55 10.99 -21.14 14.96
N GLY A 56 9.98 -21.80 14.37
CA GLY A 56 8.81 -22.26 15.10
C GLY A 56 7.83 -21.11 15.41
N ASP A 57 7.34 -21.07 16.66
CA ASP A 57 6.35 -20.08 17.09
C ASP A 57 7.00 -18.77 17.58
N VAL A 58 6.33 -17.66 17.27
CA VAL A 58 6.77 -16.30 17.61
C VAL A 58 5.76 -15.64 18.56
N PRO A 59 6.22 -14.98 19.65
CA PRO A 59 5.33 -14.28 20.56
C PRO A 59 4.72 -13.03 19.92
N LEU A 60 3.43 -12.76 20.22
CA LEU A 60 2.70 -11.58 19.74
C LEU A 60 2.78 -10.38 20.71
N GLY A 61 3.43 -10.51 21.85
CA GLY A 61 3.48 -9.48 22.89
C GLY A 61 2.27 -9.45 23.84
N ASP A 62 1.19 -10.17 23.53
CA ASP A 62 -0.02 -10.32 24.35
C ASP A 62 -0.07 -11.65 25.14
N GLY A 63 1.07 -12.33 25.22
CA GLY A 63 1.20 -13.64 25.87
C GLY A 63 0.82 -14.84 24.99
N ARG A 64 0.34 -14.61 23.77
CA ARG A 64 0.09 -15.64 22.76
C ARG A 64 1.31 -15.81 21.86
N SER A 65 1.49 -17.01 21.31
CA SER A 65 2.44 -17.28 20.24
C SER A 65 1.72 -17.83 19.02
N VAL A 66 2.27 -17.54 17.85
CA VAL A 66 1.73 -18.01 16.56
C VAL A 66 2.85 -18.53 15.68
N PRO A 67 2.56 -19.47 14.77
CA PRO A 67 3.54 -19.92 13.78
C PRO A 67 4.14 -18.72 13.02
N TYR A 68 5.43 -18.79 12.72
CA TYR A 68 6.16 -17.69 12.07
C TYR A 68 5.50 -17.22 10.77
N ALA A 69 4.92 -18.13 9.98
CA ALA A 69 4.19 -17.77 8.76
C ALA A 69 2.95 -16.89 9.03
N VAL A 70 2.24 -17.15 10.13
CA VAL A 70 1.08 -16.35 10.60
C VAL A 70 1.54 -14.96 11.03
N PHE A 71 2.72 -14.86 11.64
CA PHE A 71 3.31 -13.59 12.06
C PHE A 71 3.73 -12.72 10.87
N VAL A 72 4.34 -13.31 9.83
CA VAL A 72 4.91 -12.60 8.67
C VAL A 72 3.86 -12.25 7.62
N ALA A 73 2.84 -13.09 7.40
CA ALA A 73 1.86 -12.91 6.34
C ALA A 73 1.15 -11.52 6.35
N PRO A 74 0.68 -10.97 7.52
CA PRO A 74 0.10 -9.63 7.58
C PRO A 74 1.08 -8.52 7.17
N ALA A 75 2.35 -8.67 7.53
CA ALA A 75 3.38 -7.68 7.19
C ALA A 75 3.71 -7.70 5.69
N LEU A 76 3.71 -8.87 5.07
CA LEU A 76 3.88 -9.01 3.62
C LEU A 76 2.69 -8.42 2.86
N LEU A 77 1.46 -8.56 3.39
CA LEU A 77 0.29 -7.89 2.82
C LEU A 77 0.41 -6.37 2.90
N ALA A 78 0.85 -5.81 4.04
CA ALA A 78 1.11 -4.39 4.21
C ALA A 78 2.16 -3.88 3.21
N SER A 79 3.24 -4.62 3.06
CA SER A 79 4.34 -4.29 2.14
C SER A 79 3.90 -4.38 0.67
N SER A 80 3.07 -5.34 0.33
CA SER A 80 2.47 -5.46 -1.01
C SER A 80 1.61 -4.24 -1.36
N ALA A 81 0.76 -3.81 -0.42
CA ALA A 81 -0.06 -2.61 -0.58
C ALA A 81 0.80 -1.34 -0.72
N MET A 82 1.84 -1.22 0.10
CA MET A 82 2.83 -0.13 0.02
C MET A 82 3.54 -0.11 -1.34
N ASN A 83 4.15 -1.23 -1.75
CA ASN A 83 4.92 -1.33 -2.99
C ASN A 83 4.06 -1.02 -4.22
N GLY A 84 2.84 -1.57 -4.28
CA GLY A 84 1.90 -1.29 -5.36
C GLY A 84 1.53 0.19 -5.45
N ALA A 85 1.27 0.83 -4.31
CA ALA A 85 0.92 2.24 -4.24
C ALA A 85 2.11 3.14 -4.61
N ILE A 86 3.30 2.90 -4.05
CA ILE A 86 4.50 3.71 -4.31
C ILE A 86 4.91 3.59 -5.77
N TYR A 87 4.97 2.38 -6.33
CA TYR A 87 5.37 2.20 -7.73
C TYR A 87 4.50 3.02 -8.68
N GLU A 88 3.17 3.02 -8.46
CA GLU A 88 2.24 3.76 -9.30
C GLU A 88 2.37 5.27 -9.12
N THR A 89 2.50 5.73 -7.88
CA THR A 89 2.55 7.17 -7.55
C THR A 89 3.95 7.78 -7.62
N SER A 90 4.99 6.95 -7.84
CA SER A 90 6.34 7.41 -8.10
C SER A 90 6.72 7.26 -9.56
N ASN A 91 7.14 6.09 -9.99
CA ASN A 91 7.69 5.87 -11.34
C ASN A 91 6.70 6.20 -12.45
N ASN A 92 5.46 5.67 -12.37
CA ASN A 92 4.45 5.89 -13.39
C ASN A 92 3.95 7.33 -13.39
N PHE A 93 3.73 7.92 -12.21
CA PHE A 93 3.32 9.31 -12.09
C PHE A 93 4.40 10.26 -12.63
N PHE A 94 5.67 10.03 -12.29
CA PHE A 94 6.79 10.82 -12.80
C PHE A 94 6.91 10.73 -14.33
N TYR A 95 6.78 9.53 -14.88
CA TYR A 95 6.78 9.33 -16.34
C TYR A 95 5.65 10.13 -17.01
N LYS A 96 4.42 10.04 -16.47
CA LYS A 96 3.26 10.80 -16.98
C LYS A 96 3.46 12.31 -16.90
N LEU A 97 4.12 12.77 -15.82
CA LEU A 97 4.36 14.18 -15.56
C LEU A 97 5.46 14.76 -16.46
N LYS A 98 6.62 14.08 -16.53
CA LYS A 98 7.84 14.63 -17.14
C LYS A 98 8.04 14.24 -18.59
N TYR A 99 7.75 12.99 -18.95
CA TYR A 99 8.04 12.45 -20.28
C TYR A 99 6.82 12.42 -21.18
N ALA A 100 5.72 11.86 -20.71
CA ALA A 100 4.49 11.79 -21.48
C ALA A 100 3.73 13.13 -21.55
N LYS A 101 4.08 14.10 -20.69
CA LYS A 101 3.40 15.40 -20.54
C LYS A 101 1.88 15.29 -20.52
N LEU A 102 1.40 14.19 -19.92
CA LEU A 102 -0.01 13.84 -19.93
C LEU A 102 -0.85 14.90 -19.21
N TYR A 103 -0.32 15.43 -18.12
CA TYR A 103 -1.08 16.36 -17.28
C TYR A 103 -1.20 17.75 -17.93
N ASP A 104 -0.26 18.14 -18.79
CA ASP A 104 -0.38 19.38 -19.60
C ASP A 104 -1.61 19.30 -20.51
N ALA A 105 -1.84 18.15 -21.15
CA ALA A 105 -3.03 17.93 -21.97
C ALA A 105 -4.32 17.85 -21.14
N ILE A 106 -4.25 17.28 -19.92
CA ILE A 106 -5.42 17.13 -19.04
C ILE A 106 -5.87 18.47 -18.47
N ILE A 107 -4.96 19.35 -18.08
CA ILE A 107 -5.32 20.68 -17.54
C ILE A 107 -5.89 21.63 -18.62
N ALA A 108 -5.70 21.33 -19.89
CA ALA A 108 -6.42 22.02 -20.98
C ALA A 108 -7.91 21.63 -21.04
N THR A 109 -8.36 20.65 -20.27
CA THR A 109 -9.75 20.23 -20.10
C THR A 109 -10.33 20.83 -18.80
N PRO A 110 -11.66 20.72 -18.54
CA PRO A 110 -12.27 21.21 -17.30
C PRO A 110 -11.87 20.41 -16.03
N MET A 111 -10.75 19.67 -16.02
CA MET A 111 -10.22 18.96 -14.87
C MET A 111 -9.30 19.85 -14.04
N SER A 112 -9.48 19.82 -12.73
CA SER A 112 -8.59 20.52 -11.79
C SER A 112 -7.37 19.67 -11.43
N LEU A 113 -6.32 20.33 -10.92
CA LEU A 113 -5.13 19.64 -10.39
C LEU A 113 -5.45 18.68 -9.24
N GLN A 114 -6.48 19.01 -8.45
CA GLN A 114 -6.98 18.13 -7.39
C GLN A 114 -7.65 16.88 -7.97
N ASP A 115 -8.36 17.01 -9.10
CA ASP A 115 -8.97 15.86 -9.77
C ASP A 115 -7.90 14.91 -10.33
N VAL A 116 -6.78 15.47 -10.84
CA VAL A 116 -5.62 14.70 -11.29
C VAL A 116 -5.02 13.92 -10.12
N ALA A 117 -4.70 14.60 -9.01
CA ALA A 117 -4.10 13.95 -7.85
C ALA A 117 -5.01 12.85 -7.26
N ARG A 118 -6.30 13.14 -7.11
CA ARG A 118 -7.29 12.15 -6.63
C ARG A 118 -7.44 10.98 -7.60
N GLY A 119 -7.47 11.24 -8.90
CA GLY A 119 -7.60 10.20 -9.92
C GLY A 119 -6.41 9.24 -9.95
N GLU A 120 -5.19 9.76 -9.81
CA GLU A 120 -3.98 8.93 -9.75
C GLU A 120 -3.91 8.12 -8.43
N VAL A 121 -4.30 8.70 -7.29
CA VAL A 121 -4.42 7.93 -6.03
C VAL A 121 -5.49 6.85 -6.15
N MET A 122 -6.67 7.16 -6.71
CA MET A 122 -7.70 6.14 -6.92
C MET A 122 -7.21 4.99 -7.81
N TRP A 123 -6.42 5.31 -8.85
CA TRP A 123 -5.79 4.30 -9.69
C TRP A 123 -4.78 3.45 -8.93
N ALA A 124 -3.91 4.09 -8.14
CA ALA A 124 -2.92 3.40 -7.30
C ALA A 124 -3.59 2.47 -6.27
N LEU A 125 -4.68 2.93 -5.64
CA LEU A 125 -5.47 2.13 -4.72
C LEU A 125 -6.12 0.92 -5.41
N MET A 126 -6.68 1.11 -6.59
CA MET A 126 -7.27 0.00 -7.34
C MET A 126 -6.22 -1.07 -7.66
N ARG A 127 -5.02 -0.66 -8.06
CA ARG A 127 -3.91 -1.57 -8.34
C ARG A 127 -3.41 -2.27 -7.09
N GLY A 128 -3.18 -1.53 -5.99
CA GLY A 128 -2.80 -2.09 -4.70
C GLY A 128 -3.85 -3.04 -4.13
N SER A 129 -5.14 -2.72 -4.32
CA SER A 129 -6.24 -3.60 -3.92
C SER A 129 -6.24 -4.92 -4.70
N LEU A 130 -5.91 -4.90 -6.00
CA LEU A 130 -5.77 -6.13 -6.79
C LEU A 130 -4.62 -7.01 -6.27
N TYR A 131 -3.50 -6.41 -5.88
CA TYR A 131 -2.40 -7.16 -5.26
C TYR A 131 -2.80 -7.75 -3.91
N SER A 132 -3.50 -6.97 -3.08
CA SER A 132 -4.00 -7.44 -1.79
C SER A 132 -5.02 -8.58 -1.94
N ILE A 133 -5.92 -8.49 -2.91
CA ILE A 133 -6.90 -9.56 -3.21
C ILE A 133 -6.15 -10.83 -3.68
N GLY A 134 -5.16 -10.68 -4.57
CA GLY A 134 -4.37 -11.81 -5.03
C GLY A 134 -3.63 -12.50 -3.89
N PHE A 135 -2.97 -11.72 -3.03
CA PHE A 135 -2.27 -12.24 -1.85
C PHE A 135 -3.23 -12.94 -0.87
N LEU A 136 -4.32 -12.28 -0.49
CA LEU A 136 -5.34 -12.86 0.40
C LEU A 136 -6.02 -14.08 -0.23
N GLY A 137 -6.18 -14.11 -1.54
CA GLY A 137 -6.68 -15.28 -2.26
C GLY A 137 -5.76 -16.50 -2.08
N VAL A 138 -4.44 -16.32 -2.20
CA VAL A 138 -3.47 -17.38 -1.93
C VAL A 138 -3.49 -17.79 -0.46
N VAL A 139 -3.53 -16.84 0.47
CA VAL A 139 -3.66 -17.11 1.91
C VAL A 139 -4.94 -17.90 2.20
N GLY A 140 -6.05 -17.56 1.56
CA GLY A 140 -7.30 -18.32 1.66
C GLY A 140 -7.21 -19.74 1.12
N LEU A 141 -6.53 -19.94 -0.02
CA LEU A 141 -6.29 -21.29 -0.57
C LEU A 141 -5.41 -22.13 0.35
N LEU A 142 -4.39 -21.54 0.95
CA LEU A 142 -3.53 -22.21 1.95
C LEU A 142 -4.34 -22.59 3.19
N ALA A 143 -5.27 -21.75 3.62
CA ALA A 143 -6.18 -22.07 4.73
C ALA A 143 -7.07 -23.29 4.41
N LEU A 144 -7.58 -23.41 3.19
CA LEU A 144 -8.34 -24.58 2.73
C LEU A 144 -7.47 -25.86 2.68
N ALA A 145 -6.16 -25.71 2.47
CA ALA A 145 -5.18 -26.79 2.52
C ALA A 145 -4.74 -27.15 3.95
N GLY A 146 -5.36 -26.56 4.99
CA GLY A 146 -5.02 -26.79 6.40
C GLY A 146 -3.88 -25.94 6.95
N LEU A 147 -3.34 -25.00 6.15
CA LEU A 147 -2.30 -24.05 6.54
C LEU A 147 -2.94 -22.70 6.86
N GLY A 148 -3.66 -22.61 7.96
CA GLY A 148 -4.38 -21.39 8.37
C GLY A 148 -3.41 -20.27 8.74
N LEU A 149 -3.30 -19.24 7.88
CA LEU A 149 -2.48 -18.05 8.12
C LEU A 149 -3.28 -16.88 8.72
N ILE A 150 -4.57 -17.05 8.94
CA ILE A 150 -5.47 -16.10 9.58
C ILE A 150 -6.11 -16.81 10.76
N SER A 151 -5.81 -16.32 11.96
CA SER A 151 -6.28 -16.94 13.21
C SER A 151 -7.58 -16.32 13.76
N SER A 152 -8.02 -15.19 13.17
CA SER A 152 -9.16 -14.43 13.65
C SER A 152 -10.30 -14.41 12.65
N PRO A 153 -11.58 -14.46 13.09
CA PRO A 153 -12.74 -14.23 12.23
C PRO A 153 -12.77 -12.81 11.65
N LEU A 154 -12.00 -11.87 12.21
CA LEU A 154 -11.85 -10.50 11.71
C LEU A 154 -10.84 -10.38 10.57
N GLY A 155 -10.26 -11.48 10.10
CA GLY A 155 -9.28 -11.50 9.02
C GLY A 155 -9.75 -10.84 7.72
N TRP A 156 -11.06 -10.75 7.46
CA TRP A 156 -11.61 -10.01 6.32
C TRP A 156 -11.32 -8.50 6.39
N LEU A 157 -11.10 -7.92 7.59
CA LEU A 157 -10.69 -6.53 7.77
C LEU A 157 -9.26 -6.27 7.29
N ALA A 158 -8.45 -7.30 7.06
CA ALA A 158 -7.11 -7.15 6.50
C ALA A 158 -7.13 -6.47 5.11
N PHE A 159 -8.17 -6.69 4.31
CA PHE A 159 -8.32 -6.04 3.00
C PHE A 159 -8.55 -4.53 3.09
N PRO A 160 -9.57 -4.02 3.82
CA PRO A 160 -9.72 -2.58 4.01
C PRO A 160 -8.51 -1.96 4.74
N ALA A 161 -7.89 -2.64 5.71
CA ALA A 161 -6.68 -2.18 6.35
C ALA A 161 -5.52 -2.02 5.34
N ALA A 162 -5.28 -3.00 4.47
CA ALA A 162 -4.30 -2.92 3.39
C ALA A 162 -4.61 -1.76 2.41
N THR A 163 -5.88 -1.49 2.14
CA THR A 163 -6.30 -0.34 1.31
C THR A 163 -5.93 1.00 1.98
N VAL A 164 -6.08 1.11 3.31
CA VAL A 164 -5.65 2.31 4.06
C VAL A 164 -4.12 2.46 4.01
N VAL A 165 -3.36 1.37 4.14
CA VAL A 165 -1.90 1.39 3.94
C VAL A 165 -1.57 1.89 2.54
N GLY A 166 -2.19 1.33 1.51
CA GLY A 166 -2.05 1.78 0.13
C GLY A 166 -2.35 3.27 -0.04
N TYR A 167 -3.40 3.79 0.61
CA TYR A 167 -3.75 5.22 0.60
C TYR A 167 -2.66 6.10 1.20
N ALA A 168 -2.15 5.73 2.37
CA ALA A 168 -1.06 6.44 3.03
C ALA A 168 0.16 6.57 2.12
N PHE A 169 0.59 5.45 1.54
CA PHE A 169 1.77 5.39 0.69
C PHE A 169 1.55 5.97 -0.71
N ALA A 170 0.34 5.90 -1.25
CA ALA A 170 0.00 6.59 -2.49
C ALA A 170 0.12 8.11 -2.34
N GLY A 171 -0.43 8.69 -1.26
CA GLY A 171 -0.31 10.12 -1.00
C GLY A 171 1.14 10.55 -0.74
N ALA A 172 1.85 9.85 0.15
CA ALA A 172 3.24 10.14 0.48
C ALA A 172 4.17 9.98 -0.73
N GLY A 173 4.04 8.88 -1.49
CA GLY A 173 4.83 8.60 -2.68
C GLY A 173 4.62 9.65 -3.77
N MET A 174 3.37 10.04 -4.03
CA MET A 174 3.06 11.09 -5.00
C MET A 174 3.63 12.44 -4.56
N ALA A 175 3.49 12.81 -3.28
CA ALA A 175 4.07 14.03 -2.75
C ALA A 175 5.59 14.04 -2.92
N ALA A 176 6.27 12.98 -2.53
CA ALA A 176 7.72 12.82 -2.70
C ALA A 176 8.12 12.97 -4.18
N THR A 177 7.37 12.34 -5.10
CA THR A 177 7.64 12.39 -6.53
C THR A 177 7.58 13.81 -7.11
N THR A 178 6.77 14.70 -6.54
CA THR A 178 6.75 16.12 -6.98
C THR A 178 8.07 16.86 -6.70
N PHE A 179 8.95 16.34 -5.86
CA PHE A 179 10.28 16.88 -5.58
C PHE A 179 11.37 16.24 -6.44
N VAL A 180 11.11 15.10 -7.04
CA VAL A 180 12.02 14.38 -7.92
C VAL A 180 12.27 15.19 -9.20
N ARG A 181 13.54 15.39 -9.54
CA ARG A 181 13.96 16.13 -10.74
C ARG A 181 14.43 15.21 -11.86
N LYS A 182 15.15 14.16 -11.50
CA LYS A 182 15.76 13.20 -12.43
C LYS A 182 15.42 11.77 -12.00
N TRP A 183 15.50 10.84 -12.95
CA TRP A 183 15.23 9.43 -12.68
C TRP A 183 16.08 8.83 -11.54
N ARG A 184 17.33 9.24 -11.42
CA ARG A 184 18.24 8.81 -10.35
C ARG A 184 17.79 9.22 -8.93
N ASP A 185 16.95 10.23 -8.82
CA ASP A 185 16.50 10.69 -7.50
C ASP A 185 15.56 9.66 -6.83
N PHE A 186 15.03 8.67 -7.60
CA PHE A 186 14.28 7.55 -7.05
C PHE A 186 15.14 6.60 -6.20
N ASP A 187 16.45 6.58 -6.39
CA ASP A 187 17.35 5.81 -5.55
C ASP A 187 17.28 6.25 -4.08
N PHE A 188 17.06 7.55 -3.82
CA PHE A 188 16.83 8.07 -2.46
C PHE A 188 15.50 7.58 -1.86
N MET A 189 14.47 7.44 -2.68
CA MET A 189 13.20 6.87 -2.22
C MET A 189 13.39 5.38 -1.86
N GLN A 190 14.11 4.65 -2.69
CA GLN A 190 14.41 3.24 -2.43
C GLN A 190 15.28 3.06 -1.19
N LEU A 191 16.24 3.96 -0.96
CA LEU A 191 17.07 4.00 0.25
C LEU A 191 16.24 4.19 1.53
N ALA A 192 15.11 4.86 1.45
CA ALA A 192 14.19 5.01 2.59
C ALA A 192 13.22 3.82 2.74
N ILE A 193 12.73 3.27 1.63
CA ILE A 193 11.74 2.19 1.61
C ILE A 193 12.34 0.88 2.11
N MET A 194 13.58 0.55 1.71
CA MET A 194 14.19 -0.74 2.04
C MET A 194 14.44 -0.92 3.54
N PRO A 195 15.07 0.02 4.26
CA PRO A 195 15.16 -0.08 5.72
C PRO A 195 13.79 -0.10 6.40
N MET A 196 12.85 0.72 5.94
CA MET A 196 11.49 0.72 6.47
C MET A 196 10.85 -0.66 6.34
N PHE A 197 11.00 -1.38 5.21
CA PHE A 197 10.51 -2.74 5.04
C PHE A 197 11.16 -3.74 6.00
N LEU A 198 12.48 -3.67 6.17
CA LEU A 198 13.23 -4.60 7.01
C LEU A 198 12.94 -4.40 8.50
N PHE A 199 12.79 -3.16 8.94
CA PHE A 199 12.68 -2.82 10.36
C PHE A 199 11.24 -2.62 10.86
N SER A 200 10.22 -2.66 10.03
CA SER A 200 8.80 -2.41 10.41
C SER A 200 8.12 -3.56 11.16
N GLY A 201 8.86 -4.43 11.83
CA GLY A 201 8.29 -5.61 12.48
C GLY A 201 7.77 -6.64 11.48
N THR A 202 8.32 -6.64 10.27
CA THR A 202 7.96 -7.59 9.21
C THR A 202 8.45 -9.00 9.53
N PHE A 203 9.70 -9.12 9.90
CA PHE A 203 10.39 -10.42 10.09
C PHE A 203 10.61 -10.79 11.55
N TYR A 204 10.64 -9.82 12.47
CA TYR A 204 10.81 -10.07 13.92
C TYR A 204 9.87 -9.21 14.75
N PRO A 205 9.50 -9.65 15.97
CA PRO A 205 8.78 -8.81 16.92
C PRO A 205 9.57 -7.54 17.24
N ILE A 206 8.86 -6.45 17.50
CA ILE A 206 9.48 -5.17 17.83
C ILE A 206 10.33 -5.24 19.11
N ASP A 207 9.95 -6.11 20.03
CA ASP A 207 10.62 -6.30 21.31
C ASP A 207 12.04 -6.86 21.17
N ALA A 208 12.38 -7.41 20.00
CA ALA A 208 13.74 -7.86 19.68
C ALA A 208 14.75 -6.71 19.48
N TYR A 209 14.26 -5.47 19.30
CA TYR A 209 15.13 -4.31 19.11
C TYR A 209 15.42 -3.57 20.40
N PRO A 210 16.58 -2.84 20.49
CA PRO A 210 16.82 -1.87 21.56
C PRO A 210 15.74 -0.79 21.61
N ALA A 211 15.43 -0.26 22.79
CA ALA A 211 14.32 0.69 23.02
C ALA A 211 14.34 1.93 22.07
N ALA A 212 15.54 2.48 21.81
CA ALA A 212 15.68 3.60 20.88
C ALA A 212 15.22 3.25 19.44
N VAL A 213 15.55 2.03 18.99
CA VAL A 213 15.15 1.54 17.66
C VAL A 213 13.66 1.24 17.63
N GLN A 214 13.10 0.68 18.70
CA GLN A 214 11.66 0.45 18.82
C GLN A 214 10.86 1.75 18.59
N THR A 215 11.25 2.84 19.27
CA THR A 215 10.60 4.14 19.13
C THR A 215 10.67 4.65 17.69
N PHE A 216 11.83 4.54 17.04
CA PHE A 216 11.99 4.94 15.65
C PHE A 216 11.11 4.10 14.72
N VAL A 217 11.09 2.79 14.89
CA VAL A 217 10.30 1.84 14.10
C VAL A 217 8.81 2.15 14.23
N GLN A 218 8.32 2.40 15.44
CA GLN A 218 6.91 2.75 15.72
C GLN A 218 6.45 4.04 15.04
N LEU A 219 7.37 4.94 14.70
CA LEU A 219 7.07 6.16 13.95
C LEU A 219 6.97 5.90 12.44
N THR A 220 7.45 4.77 11.95
CA THR A 220 7.38 4.48 10.51
C THR A 220 5.96 4.13 10.07
N PRO A 221 5.50 4.64 8.91
CA PRO A 221 4.16 4.36 8.44
C PRO A 221 3.92 2.89 8.10
N LEU A 222 4.97 2.15 7.69
CA LEU A 222 4.81 0.73 7.40
C LEU A 222 4.58 -0.09 8.66
N TYR A 223 5.27 0.23 9.77
CA TYR A 223 5.01 -0.42 11.06
C TYR A 223 3.54 -0.26 11.49
N ARG A 224 3.00 0.96 11.38
CA ARG A 224 1.59 1.23 11.69
C ARG A 224 0.64 0.40 10.81
N GLY A 225 0.97 0.25 9.53
CA GLY A 225 0.22 -0.60 8.60
C GLY A 225 0.31 -2.08 8.95
N VAL A 226 1.51 -2.57 9.27
CA VAL A 226 1.74 -3.95 9.70
C VAL A 226 0.98 -4.26 10.98
N HIS A 227 1.06 -3.36 11.98
CA HIS A 227 0.37 -3.50 13.26
C HIS A 227 -1.15 -3.57 13.05
N LEU A 228 -1.73 -2.67 12.25
CA LEU A 228 -3.15 -2.64 11.93
C LEU A 228 -3.62 -3.94 11.25
N ILE A 229 -2.91 -4.42 10.23
CA ILE A 229 -3.28 -5.64 9.51
C ILE A 229 -3.09 -6.88 10.40
N ARG A 230 -2.00 -6.94 11.15
CA ARG A 230 -1.71 -8.06 12.06
C ARG A 230 -2.78 -8.18 13.13
N ALA A 231 -3.20 -7.08 13.73
CA ALA A 231 -4.30 -7.07 14.69
C ALA A 231 -5.62 -7.63 14.13
N CYS A 232 -5.95 -7.30 12.87
CA CYS A 232 -7.12 -7.87 12.19
C CYS A 232 -6.99 -9.38 11.96
N THR A 233 -5.81 -9.87 11.58
CA THR A 233 -5.61 -11.28 11.24
C THR A 233 -5.41 -12.18 12.45
N THR A 234 -4.87 -11.65 13.56
CA THR A 234 -4.62 -12.40 14.81
C THR A 234 -5.68 -12.15 15.89
N GLY A 235 -6.52 -11.11 15.71
CA GLY A 235 -7.57 -10.76 16.67
C GLY A 235 -7.09 -9.98 17.91
N SER A 236 -5.87 -9.46 17.91
CA SER A 236 -5.31 -8.62 18.99
C SER A 236 -5.75 -7.16 18.84
N LEU A 237 -7.05 -6.90 19.03
CA LEU A 237 -7.61 -5.55 18.88
C LEU A 237 -7.35 -4.73 20.14
N ASP A 238 -6.76 -3.55 19.98
CA ASP A 238 -6.57 -2.56 21.04
C ASP A 238 -6.90 -1.13 20.56
N ALA A 239 -6.91 -0.18 21.50
CA ALA A 239 -7.23 1.22 21.19
C ALA A 239 -6.16 1.90 20.32
N THR A 240 -4.94 1.36 20.26
CA THR A 240 -3.83 1.93 19.46
C THR A 240 -4.09 1.80 17.97
N LEU A 241 -4.96 0.89 17.54
CA LEU A 241 -5.37 0.73 16.13
C LEU A 241 -6.05 1.98 15.57
N LEU A 242 -6.77 2.74 16.41
CA LEU A 242 -7.35 4.00 15.99
C LEU A 242 -6.28 5.05 15.72
N ILE A 243 -5.18 5.02 16.47
CA ILE A 243 -4.02 5.90 16.26
C ILE A 243 -3.34 5.52 14.95
N ASP A 244 -3.15 4.22 14.68
CA ASP A 244 -2.56 3.74 13.45
C ASP A 244 -3.40 4.13 12.23
N LEU A 245 -4.70 3.94 12.32
CA LEU A 245 -5.64 4.34 11.27
C LEU A 245 -5.60 5.86 11.02
N ALA A 246 -5.68 6.66 12.10
CA ALA A 246 -5.62 8.12 12.00
C ALA A 246 -4.29 8.60 11.40
N TYR A 247 -3.16 8.01 11.82
CA TYR A 247 -1.84 8.30 11.29
C TYR A 247 -1.74 8.03 9.79
N LEU A 248 -2.18 6.85 9.35
CA LEU A 248 -2.12 6.46 7.94
C LEU A 248 -3.04 7.33 7.07
N VAL A 249 -4.25 7.61 7.53
CA VAL A 249 -5.19 8.50 6.82
C VAL A 249 -4.66 9.92 6.75
N ALA A 250 -4.08 10.44 7.84
CA ALA A 250 -3.46 11.76 7.87
C ALA A 250 -2.28 11.84 6.89
N LEU A 251 -1.40 10.85 6.87
CA LEU A 251 -0.26 10.79 5.95
C LEU A 251 -0.70 10.84 4.48
N GLY A 252 -1.67 10.02 4.10
CA GLY A 252 -2.23 10.02 2.74
C GLY A 252 -2.86 11.35 2.35
N THR A 253 -3.65 11.94 3.26
CA THR A 253 -4.36 13.21 3.02
C THR A 253 -3.39 14.39 2.91
N ILE A 254 -2.39 14.46 3.80
CA ILE A 254 -1.34 15.48 3.75
C ILE A 254 -0.54 15.35 2.44
N GLY A 255 -0.17 14.12 2.07
CA GLY A 255 0.53 13.85 0.80
C GLY A 255 -0.27 14.32 -0.42
N LEU A 256 -1.57 14.04 -0.46
CA LEU A 256 -2.47 14.51 -1.51
C LEU A 256 -2.55 16.05 -1.56
N ALA A 257 -2.64 16.72 -0.41
CA ALA A 257 -2.68 18.17 -0.33
C ALA A 257 -1.37 18.81 -0.83
N ILE A 258 -0.22 18.25 -0.44
CA ILE A 258 1.10 18.68 -0.93
C ILE A 258 1.19 18.52 -2.45
N THR A 259 0.81 17.34 -2.95
CA THR A 259 0.82 17.04 -4.40
C THR A 259 -0.02 18.06 -5.18
N SER A 260 -1.27 18.30 -4.75
CA SER A 260 -2.17 19.21 -5.45
C SER A 260 -1.62 20.65 -5.52
N ARG A 261 -1.00 21.12 -4.43
CA ARG A 261 -0.37 22.45 -4.38
C ARG A 261 0.89 22.53 -5.27
N ARG A 262 1.71 21.48 -5.27
CA ARG A 262 2.96 21.47 -6.04
C ARG A 262 2.74 21.25 -7.53
N LEU A 263 1.74 20.44 -7.91
CA LEU A 263 1.35 20.32 -9.32
C LEU A 263 1.00 21.68 -9.93
N GLY A 264 0.34 22.56 -9.17
CA GLY A 264 0.09 23.93 -9.62
C GLY A 264 1.37 24.68 -9.98
N LYS A 265 2.41 24.54 -9.15
CA LYS A 265 3.72 25.17 -9.44
C LYS A 265 4.49 24.51 -10.58
N LEU A 266 4.25 23.22 -10.86
CA LEU A 266 4.97 22.47 -11.88
C LEU A 266 4.34 22.57 -13.28
N LEU A 267 3.03 22.83 -13.35
CA LEU A 267 2.26 22.81 -14.60
C LEU A 267 1.74 24.20 -15.02
N LEU A 268 1.69 25.17 -14.11
CA LEU A 268 1.15 26.51 -14.37
C LEU A 268 2.24 27.61 -14.28
N SER A 269 3.49 27.25 -13.98
CA SER A 269 4.68 28.10 -14.08
C SER A 269 5.36 27.84 -15.43
#